data_ab822006d8047eb66f1ed8c26d01ae2c
#
_entry.id   ab822006d8047eb66f1ed8c26d01ae2c
#
_cell.length_a   1.000
_cell.length_b   1.000
_cell.length_c   1.000
_cell.angle_alpha   90.00
_cell.angle_beta   90.00
_cell.angle_gamma   90.00
#
_symmetry.space_group_name_H-M   'P 1'
#
loop_
_entity.id
_entity.type
_entity.pdbx_description
1 polymer ?
#
loop_
_entity_poly.entity_id
_entity_poly.type
_entity_poly.pdbx_seq_one_letter_code
_entity_poly.pdbx_strand_id
1 'polypeptide(L)'
;LGKVPIMMYHGIREKTSNSSGTVGGNVDKDGYNRTPEAFREDLEFYYENGYEMIRLDDYINGIVKASYGKSPIVLTFDDGNEDNIKVTGLDDKGNIIIDKNSAVGILEEFKKKHPDTNVTATFFVNGGIFNQSEYNDKILKWMVENGYDIGNHTQTHLDIKKSSGDRVQKEIAYVYDELEKVIPGKYVKIIALPFGSPYVK
;
A
#
# COMPACT_ATOMS: atom_id res chain seq x y z
N LEU A 1 5.93 -18.86 17.16
CA LEU A 1 5.94 -17.66 16.33
C LEU A 1 5.54 -16.48 17.20
N GLY A 2 6.36 -15.40 17.22
CA GLY A 2 6.09 -14.16 17.92
C GLY A 2 4.99 -13.33 17.24
N LYS A 3 4.87 -12.06 17.63
CA LYS A 3 3.96 -11.09 16.98
C LYS A 3 4.60 -10.65 15.65
N VAL A 4 3.80 -10.59 14.57
CA VAL A 4 4.19 -10.01 13.29
C VAL A 4 3.67 -8.58 13.24
N PRO A 5 4.54 -7.56 13.16
CA PRO A 5 4.09 -6.20 12.95
C PRO A 5 3.42 -6.04 11.58
N ILE A 6 2.27 -5.35 11.57
CA ILE A 6 1.61 -4.89 10.35
C ILE A 6 1.64 -3.37 10.40
N MET A 7 2.46 -2.76 9.54
CA MET A 7 2.65 -1.32 9.49
C MET A 7 1.67 -0.73 8.46
N MET A 8 0.82 0.18 8.93
CA MET A 8 -0.18 0.83 8.10
C MET A 8 0.30 2.24 7.73
N TYR A 9 0.46 2.47 6.44
CA TYR A 9 0.76 3.77 5.83
C TYR A 9 -0.44 4.25 5.00
N HIS A 10 -0.43 5.53 4.64
CA HIS A 10 -1.35 6.13 3.68
C HIS A 10 -0.52 6.87 2.62
N GLY A 11 -0.44 8.20 2.67
CA GLY A 11 0.36 8.97 1.72
C GLY A 11 1.84 9.06 2.08
N ILE A 12 2.68 9.10 1.05
CA ILE A 12 4.12 9.43 1.15
C ILE A 12 4.35 10.73 0.42
N ARG A 13 4.39 11.83 1.17
CA ARG A 13 4.35 13.19 0.61
C ARG A 13 5.14 14.20 1.44
N GLU A 14 5.57 15.27 0.79
CA GLU A 14 6.26 16.36 1.46
C GLU A 14 5.34 17.11 2.44
N LYS A 15 5.95 17.67 3.48
CA LYS A 15 5.26 18.61 4.36
C LYS A 15 4.91 19.89 3.60
N THR A 16 3.71 20.38 3.83
CA THR A 16 3.24 21.66 3.30
C THR A 16 3.07 22.68 4.43
N SER A 17 2.80 23.95 4.10
CA SER A 17 2.48 24.99 5.10
C SER A 17 1.25 24.64 5.96
N ASN A 18 0.37 23.74 5.48
CA ASN A 18 -0.81 23.28 6.20
C ASN A 18 -0.52 22.06 7.11
N SER A 19 0.67 21.47 7.03
CA SER A 19 1.08 20.37 7.91
C SER A 19 1.37 20.93 9.29
N SER A 20 0.48 20.67 10.26
CA SER A 20 0.61 21.18 11.63
C SER A 20 0.64 20.04 12.65
N GLY A 21 1.33 20.26 13.77
CA GLY A 21 1.40 19.27 14.86
C GLY A 21 2.12 17.98 14.54
N THR A 22 3.03 18.01 13.55
CA THR A 22 3.76 16.82 13.09
C THR A 22 4.98 16.55 13.98
N VAL A 23 5.22 15.27 14.28
CA VAL A 23 6.38 14.81 15.04
C VAL A 23 7.20 13.88 14.16
N GLY A 24 8.53 14.10 14.10
CA GLY A 24 9.45 13.27 13.30
C GLY A 24 8.94 13.09 11.90
N GLY A 25 9.24 12.62 10.95
CA GLY A 25 8.82 12.48 9.55
C GLY A 25 7.31 12.38 9.22
N ASN A 26 6.40 12.60 10.17
CA ASN A 26 4.97 12.62 9.90
C ASN A 26 4.55 13.95 9.24
N VAL A 27 3.61 13.87 8.28
CA VAL A 27 3.04 15.03 7.59
C VAL A 27 1.80 15.57 8.33
N ASP A 28 1.11 14.72 9.07
CA ASP A 28 -0.07 15.05 9.87
C ASP A 28 0.12 14.65 11.34
N LYS A 29 -0.75 15.18 12.20
CA LYS A 29 -0.69 14.94 13.65
C LYS A 29 -1.00 13.49 14.04
N ASP A 30 -1.78 12.79 13.23
CA ASP A 30 -2.24 11.43 13.50
C ASP A 30 -1.26 10.37 12.95
N GLY A 31 -0.24 10.80 12.17
CA GLY A 31 0.84 9.96 11.67
C GLY A 31 0.45 9.04 10.51
N TYR A 32 -0.66 9.32 9.84
CA TYR A 32 -1.08 8.52 8.67
C TYR A 32 -0.18 8.73 7.46
N ASN A 33 0.28 9.96 7.24
CA ASN A 33 1.15 10.31 6.12
C ASN A 33 2.59 10.54 6.59
N ARG A 34 3.56 10.05 5.81
CA ARG A 34 5.00 10.18 6.08
C ARG A 34 5.69 11.01 5.01
N THR A 35 6.81 11.65 5.36
CA THR A 35 7.67 12.23 4.32
C THR A 35 8.45 11.13 3.60
N PRO A 36 8.88 11.36 2.33
CA PRO A 36 9.71 10.41 1.60
C PRO A 36 10.99 10.03 2.33
N GLU A 37 11.66 10.99 2.99
CA GLU A 37 12.86 10.74 3.80
C GLU A 37 12.56 9.82 4.96
N ALA A 38 11.50 10.13 5.73
CA ALA A 38 11.15 9.32 6.89
C ALA A 38 10.71 7.91 6.49
N PHE A 39 10.06 7.73 5.35
CA PHE A 39 9.73 6.40 4.85
C PHE A 39 10.98 5.62 4.44
N ARG A 40 11.99 6.27 3.82
CA ARG A 40 13.30 5.64 3.58
C ARG A 40 13.98 5.22 4.89
N GLU A 41 13.95 6.08 5.90
CA GLU A 41 14.50 5.77 7.23
C GLU A 41 13.77 4.59 7.90
N ASP A 42 12.43 4.51 7.78
CA ASP A 42 11.65 3.38 8.27
C ASP A 42 12.10 2.06 7.61
N LEU A 43 12.30 2.03 6.29
CA LEU A 43 12.76 0.83 5.57
C LEU A 43 14.17 0.40 5.99
N GLU A 44 15.10 1.35 6.11
CA GLU A 44 16.46 1.05 6.60
C GLU A 44 16.40 0.53 8.04
N PHE A 45 15.60 1.15 8.91
CA PHE A 45 15.40 0.67 10.27
C PHE A 45 14.90 -0.78 10.31
N TYR A 46 13.92 -1.15 9.47
CA TYR A 46 13.44 -2.53 9.42
C TYR A 46 14.55 -3.49 8.99
N TYR A 47 15.29 -3.15 7.96
CA TYR A 47 16.38 -3.98 7.45
C TYR A 47 17.51 -4.17 8.48
N GLU A 48 17.98 -3.08 9.08
CA GLU A 48 19.06 -3.09 10.09
C GLU A 48 18.67 -3.85 11.36
N ASN A 49 17.37 -3.88 11.70
CA ASN A 49 16.87 -4.64 12.84
C ASN A 49 16.42 -6.07 12.49
N GLY A 50 16.78 -6.56 11.31
CA GLY A 50 16.56 -7.95 10.92
C GLY A 50 15.12 -8.28 10.54
N TYR A 51 14.29 -7.29 10.18
CA TYR A 51 12.97 -7.54 9.60
C TYR A 51 13.08 -7.84 8.11
N GLU A 52 12.17 -8.67 7.62
CA GLU A 52 11.97 -8.94 6.20
C GLU A 52 10.50 -8.83 5.85
N MET A 53 10.20 -8.14 4.75
CA MET A 53 8.81 -7.92 4.32
C MET A 53 8.22 -9.20 3.79
N ILE A 54 6.99 -9.51 4.22
CA ILE A 54 6.19 -10.63 3.72
C ILE A 54 4.84 -10.13 3.21
N ARG A 55 4.24 -10.89 2.31
CA ARG A 55 2.91 -10.55 1.78
C ARG A 55 1.84 -10.75 2.85
N LEU A 56 0.90 -9.81 2.93
CA LEU A 56 -0.26 -9.91 3.83
C LEU A 56 -1.12 -11.13 3.49
N ASP A 57 -1.32 -11.41 2.20
CA ASP A 57 -2.10 -12.57 1.75
C ASP A 57 -1.49 -13.89 2.20
N ASP A 58 -0.18 -14.05 2.07
CA ASP A 58 0.53 -15.21 2.60
C ASP A 58 0.34 -15.33 4.13
N TYR A 59 0.51 -14.23 4.86
CA TYR A 59 0.40 -14.20 6.32
C TYR A 59 -1.00 -14.61 6.82
N ILE A 60 -2.07 -14.10 6.20
CA ILE A 60 -3.46 -14.46 6.53
C ILE A 60 -3.72 -15.94 6.28
N ASN A 61 -3.10 -16.53 5.27
CA ASN A 61 -3.19 -17.95 4.95
C ASN A 61 -2.23 -18.83 5.77
N GLY A 62 -1.57 -18.27 6.80
CA GLY A 62 -0.66 -18.99 7.70
C GLY A 62 0.72 -19.28 7.09
N ILE A 63 1.06 -18.61 6.00
CA ILE A 63 2.34 -18.78 5.29
C ILE A 63 3.27 -17.62 5.67
N VAL A 64 4.38 -17.91 6.34
CA VAL A 64 5.40 -16.93 6.70
C VAL A 64 6.65 -17.22 5.89
N LYS A 65 6.92 -16.40 4.88
CA LYS A 65 8.06 -16.54 3.96
C LYS A 65 9.18 -15.55 4.30
N ALA A 66 9.63 -15.55 5.55
CA ALA A 66 10.83 -14.81 5.94
C ALA A 66 12.06 -15.73 5.91
N SER A 67 13.21 -15.20 5.52
CA SER A 67 14.47 -15.90 5.52
C SER A 67 14.87 -16.34 6.92
N TYR A 68 15.68 -17.39 7.03
CA TYR A 68 16.14 -17.89 8.33
C TYR A 68 16.87 -16.80 9.12
N GLY A 69 16.46 -16.60 10.37
CA GLY A 69 17.01 -15.57 11.26
C GLY A 69 16.41 -14.18 11.09
N LYS A 70 15.51 -13.98 10.14
CA LYS A 70 14.78 -12.71 9.96
C LYS A 70 13.41 -12.74 10.66
N SER A 71 12.95 -11.58 11.09
CA SER A 71 11.59 -11.39 11.65
C SER A 71 10.66 -10.88 10.57
N PRO A 72 9.47 -11.50 10.38
CA PRO A 72 8.53 -11.03 9.37
C PRO A 72 7.91 -9.68 9.75
N ILE A 73 7.71 -8.81 8.76
CA ILE A 73 6.94 -7.56 8.84
C ILE A 73 6.04 -7.44 7.61
N VAL A 74 4.84 -6.90 7.81
CA VAL A 74 3.90 -6.61 6.71
C VAL A 74 3.78 -5.10 6.56
N LEU A 75 3.84 -4.60 5.33
CA LEU A 75 3.57 -3.20 5.00
C LEU A 75 2.24 -3.10 4.26
N THR A 76 1.37 -2.17 4.69
CA THR A 76 0.10 -1.86 4.02
C THR A 76 -0.01 -0.37 3.77
N PHE A 77 -0.69 -0.02 2.67
CA PHE A 77 -0.99 1.36 2.30
C PHE A 77 -2.48 1.46 2.01
N ASP A 78 -3.17 2.39 2.67
CA ASP A 78 -4.60 2.59 2.50
C ASP A 78 -4.89 3.79 1.57
N ASP A 79 -6.13 3.90 1.09
CA ASP A 79 -6.72 4.96 0.27
C ASP A 79 -6.36 4.96 -1.24
N GLY A 80 -5.35 4.25 -1.70
CA GLY A 80 -4.92 4.35 -3.09
C GLY A 80 -4.53 5.77 -3.48
N ASN A 81 -3.76 6.44 -2.63
CA ASN A 81 -3.29 7.80 -2.90
C ASN A 81 -2.37 7.86 -4.13
N GLU A 82 -2.39 8.98 -4.87
CA GLU A 82 -1.50 9.21 -6.01
C GLU A 82 -0.02 9.02 -5.64
N ASP A 83 0.38 9.47 -4.46
CA ASP A 83 1.75 9.35 -3.97
C ASP A 83 2.14 7.97 -3.44
N ASN A 84 1.24 6.98 -3.48
CA ASN A 84 1.61 5.58 -3.31
C ASN A 84 2.41 5.06 -4.51
N ILE A 85 2.00 5.40 -5.73
CA ILE A 85 2.74 5.14 -6.97
C ILE A 85 2.49 6.27 -7.96
N LYS A 86 3.28 7.32 -7.91
CA LYS A 86 3.13 8.47 -8.81
C LYS A 86 3.80 8.21 -10.14
N VAL A 87 3.04 8.32 -11.22
CA VAL A 87 3.56 8.25 -12.60
C VAL A 87 3.85 9.65 -13.10
N THR A 88 5.07 9.88 -13.58
CA THR A 88 5.53 11.18 -14.10
C THR A 88 5.51 11.24 -15.63
N GLY A 89 5.27 10.12 -16.30
CA GLY A 89 5.21 9.99 -17.75
C GLY A 89 5.43 8.57 -18.22
N LEU A 90 5.67 8.41 -19.50
CA LEU A 90 6.00 7.13 -20.13
C LEU A 90 7.39 7.23 -20.78
N ASP A 91 8.12 6.12 -20.78
CA ASP A 91 9.37 5.99 -21.56
C ASP A 91 9.08 5.77 -23.06
N ASP A 92 10.13 5.72 -23.89
CA ASP A 92 10.02 5.52 -25.34
C ASP A 92 9.37 4.16 -25.72
N LYS A 93 9.27 3.23 -24.79
CA LYS A 93 8.63 1.92 -24.95
C LYS A 93 7.20 1.88 -24.42
N GLY A 94 6.72 3.00 -23.84
CA GLY A 94 5.39 3.11 -23.26
C GLY A 94 5.26 2.53 -21.84
N ASN A 95 6.37 2.25 -21.15
CA ASN A 95 6.36 1.86 -19.75
C ASN A 95 6.22 3.10 -18.86
N ILE A 96 5.57 2.93 -17.70
CA ILE A 96 5.41 4.02 -16.72
C ILE A 96 6.75 4.41 -16.11
N ILE A 97 6.97 5.73 -15.97
CA ILE A 97 8.08 6.31 -15.21
C ILE A 97 7.55 6.67 -13.83
N ILE A 98 8.05 5.99 -12.79
CA ILE A 98 7.59 6.15 -11.42
C ILE A 98 8.43 7.22 -10.72
N ASP A 99 7.76 8.15 -10.03
CA ASP A 99 8.40 9.14 -9.16
C ASP A 99 9.16 8.44 -8.03
N LYS A 100 10.45 8.71 -7.93
CA LYS A 100 11.34 8.15 -6.90
C LYS A 100 10.95 8.52 -5.46
N ASN A 101 10.13 9.54 -5.26
CA ASN A 101 9.64 9.98 -3.96
C ASN A 101 8.23 9.44 -3.62
N SER A 102 7.58 8.70 -4.53
CA SER A 102 6.39 7.93 -4.19
C SER A 102 6.73 6.68 -3.38
N ALA A 103 5.75 6.10 -2.68
CA ALA A 103 5.99 4.91 -1.86
C ALA A 103 6.63 3.77 -2.67
N VAL A 104 6.06 3.44 -3.83
CA VAL A 104 6.62 2.39 -4.71
C VAL A 104 7.98 2.76 -5.26
N GLY A 105 8.21 4.04 -5.62
CA GLY A 105 9.52 4.50 -6.07
C GLY A 105 10.60 4.27 -5.02
N ILE A 106 10.28 4.56 -3.75
CA ILE A 106 11.18 4.32 -2.61
C ILE A 106 11.39 2.83 -2.36
N LEU A 107 10.33 2.01 -2.42
CA LEU A 107 10.43 0.56 -2.27
C LEU A 107 11.31 -0.08 -3.35
N GLU A 108 11.18 0.36 -4.61
CA GLU A 108 12.01 -0.12 -5.72
C GLU A 108 13.50 0.34 -5.59
N GLU A 109 13.74 1.54 -5.08
CA GLU A 109 15.07 2.03 -4.75
C GLU A 109 15.71 1.18 -3.63
N PHE A 110 14.94 0.90 -2.57
CA PHE A 110 15.34 0.06 -1.44
C PHE A 110 15.63 -1.39 -1.89
N LYS A 111 14.78 -1.97 -2.74
CA LYS A 111 14.97 -3.30 -3.33
C LYS A 111 16.27 -3.43 -4.13
N LYS A 112 16.65 -2.39 -4.86
CA LYS A 112 17.93 -2.35 -5.59
C LYS A 112 19.13 -2.22 -4.67
N LYS A 113 18.99 -1.47 -3.58
CA LYS A 113 20.03 -1.27 -2.58
C LYS A 113 20.29 -2.52 -1.74
N HIS A 114 19.23 -3.28 -1.43
CA HIS A 114 19.25 -4.47 -0.57
C HIS A 114 18.70 -5.70 -1.30
N PRO A 115 19.44 -6.28 -2.27
CA PRO A 115 18.97 -7.40 -3.09
C PRO A 115 18.88 -8.73 -2.31
N ASP A 116 19.37 -8.77 -1.08
CA ASP A 116 19.37 -9.90 -0.16
C ASP A 116 18.11 -9.98 0.73
N THR A 117 17.16 -9.06 0.56
CA THR A 117 15.91 -9.06 1.32
C THR A 117 14.70 -9.01 0.39
N ASN A 118 13.60 -9.58 0.85
CA ASN A 118 12.32 -9.46 0.13
C ASN A 118 11.69 -8.08 0.36
N VAL A 119 11.16 -7.48 -0.72
CA VAL A 119 10.47 -6.19 -0.68
C VAL A 119 9.09 -6.34 -1.33
N THR A 120 8.06 -6.13 -0.53
CA THR A 120 6.67 -6.22 -0.94
C THR A 120 5.78 -5.36 -0.04
N ALA A 121 4.61 -4.99 -0.53
CA ALA A 121 3.57 -4.31 0.26
C ALA A 121 2.19 -4.61 -0.33
N THR A 122 1.13 -4.39 0.47
CA THR A 122 -0.25 -4.48 0.02
C THR A 122 -0.86 -3.08 -0.03
N PHE A 123 -1.45 -2.71 -1.17
CA PHE A 123 -2.09 -1.42 -1.38
C PHE A 123 -3.60 -1.60 -1.46
N PHE A 124 -4.32 -1.00 -0.54
CA PHE A 124 -5.79 -1.02 -0.48
C PHE A 124 -6.34 0.21 -1.18
N VAL A 125 -7.03 -0.02 -2.30
CA VAL A 125 -7.50 1.06 -3.18
C VAL A 125 -9.00 1.32 -3.05
N ASN A 126 -9.38 2.59 -3.21
CA ASN A 126 -10.76 3.03 -3.34
C ASN A 126 -11.20 3.02 -4.82
N GLY A 127 -12.39 3.53 -5.12
CA GLY A 127 -12.93 3.56 -6.48
C GLY A 127 -12.14 4.39 -7.50
N GLY A 128 -11.29 5.31 -7.04
CA GLY A 128 -10.35 6.08 -7.88
C GLY A 128 -9.05 5.33 -8.21
N ILE A 129 -8.88 4.11 -7.68
CA ILE A 129 -7.65 3.32 -7.76
C ILE A 129 -6.47 4.12 -7.18
N PHE A 130 -5.55 4.64 -7.99
CA PHE A 130 -4.45 5.52 -7.57
C PHE A 130 -4.66 6.98 -8.01
N ASN A 131 -5.90 7.37 -8.34
CA ASN A 131 -6.30 8.72 -8.76
C ASN A 131 -5.51 9.28 -9.97
N GLN A 132 -5.02 8.41 -10.83
CA GLN A 132 -4.31 8.72 -12.07
C GLN A 132 -4.98 7.99 -13.24
N SER A 133 -6.21 8.41 -13.57
CA SER A 133 -7.11 7.71 -14.50
C SER A 133 -6.46 7.33 -15.84
N GLU A 134 -5.55 8.16 -16.35
CA GLU A 134 -4.79 7.88 -17.58
C GLU A 134 -3.82 6.69 -17.44
N TYR A 135 -3.33 6.44 -16.23
CA TYR A 135 -2.30 5.43 -15.96
C TYR A 135 -2.78 4.28 -15.10
N ASN A 136 -3.96 4.34 -14.49
CA ASN A 136 -4.43 3.33 -13.53
C ASN A 136 -4.26 1.90 -14.02
N ASP A 137 -4.63 1.59 -15.27
CA ASP A 137 -4.48 0.24 -15.82
C ASP A 137 -3.02 -0.20 -15.93
N LYS A 138 -2.14 0.71 -16.33
CA LYS A 138 -0.70 0.43 -16.42
C LYS A 138 -0.09 0.26 -15.04
N ILE A 139 -0.52 1.07 -14.07
CA ILE A 139 -0.10 0.99 -12.68
C ILE A 139 -0.48 -0.37 -12.10
N LEU A 140 -1.74 -0.78 -12.20
CA LEU A 140 -2.23 -2.05 -11.66
C LEU A 140 -1.44 -3.24 -12.22
N LYS A 141 -1.26 -3.29 -13.54
CA LYS A 141 -0.48 -4.35 -14.22
C LYS A 141 0.96 -4.36 -13.74
N TRP A 142 1.60 -3.20 -13.72
CA TRP A 142 2.98 -3.07 -13.28
C TRP A 142 3.18 -3.52 -11.83
N MET A 143 2.29 -3.12 -10.92
CA MET A 143 2.38 -3.46 -9.50
C MET A 143 2.31 -4.96 -9.26
N VAL A 144 1.33 -5.66 -9.84
CA VAL A 144 1.20 -7.11 -9.65
C VAL A 144 2.34 -7.88 -10.32
N GLU A 145 2.89 -7.39 -11.42
CA GLU A 145 4.05 -7.97 -12.11
C GLU A 145 5.34 -7.79 -11.32
N ASN A 146 5.42 -6.76 -10.48
CA ASN A 146 6.60 -6.45 -9.65
C ASN A 146 6.48 -6.92 -8.19
N GLY A 147 5.42 -7.70 -7.87
CA GLY A 147 5.30 -8.39 -6.59
C GLY A 147 4.58 -7.60 -5.50
N TYR A 148 3.82 -6.58 -5.86
CA TYR A 148 2.94 -5.83 -4.95
C TYR A 148 1.52 -6.38 -4.99
N ASP A 149 0.84 -6.41 -3.85
CA ASP A 149 -0.55 -6.82 -3.73
C ASP A 149 -1.49 -5.61 -3.80
N ILE A 150 -2.63 -5.81 -4.46
CA ILE A 150 -3.71 -4.83 -4.52
C ILE A 150 -4.94 -5.42 -3.81
N GLY A 151 -5.47 -4.70 -2.84
CA GLY A 151 -6.66 -5.06 -2.08
C GLY A 151 -7.72 -3.96 -2.13
N ASN A 152 -8.82 -4.17 -1.40
CA ASN A 152 -10.03 -3.37 -1.45
C ASN A 152 -10.16 -2.46 -0.22
N HIS A 153 -10.48 -1.18 -0.43
CA HIS A 153 -10.74 -0.21 0.63
C HIS A 153 -12.12 0.44 0.53
N THR A 154 -13.08 -0.25 -0.09
CA THR A 154 -14.41 0.22 -0.50
C THR A 154 -14.37 1.34 -1.56
N GLN A 155 -15.45 1.50 -2.33
CA GLN A 155 -15.50 2.48 -3.41
C GLN A 155 -15.31 3.92 -2.93
N THR A 156 -16.02 4.33 -1.88
CA THR A 156 -16.07 5.71 -1.41
C THR A 156 -15.53 5.91 0.00
N HIS A 157 -14.66 5.00 0.47
CA HIS A 157 -14.16 4.99 1.85
C HIS A 157 -15.31 4.93 2.87
N LEU A 158 -16.25 3.98 2.63
CA LEU A 158 -17.51 3.87 3.37
C LEU A 158 -17.30 3.39 4.81
N ASP A 159 -17.90 4.07 5.79
CA ASP A 159 -18.04 3.54 7.14
C ASP A 159 -19.06 2.39 7.15
N ILE A 160 -18.56 1.16 7.16
CA ILE A 160 -19.35 -0.06 7.05
C ILE A 160 -20.38 -0.18 8.20
N LYS A 161 -20.01 0.22 9.42
CA LYS A 161 -20.90 0.16 10.58
C LYS A 161 -22.11 1.08 10.46
N LYS A 162 -21.95 2.21 9.74
CA LYS A 162 -23.02 3.21 9.57
C LYS A 162 -23.83 3.02 8.30
N SER A 163 -23.63 1.92 7.58
CA SER A 163 -24.20 1.71 6.25
C SER A 163 -25.08 0.46 6.20
N SER A 164 -26.04 0.42 5.28
CA SER A 164 -26.84 -0.78 5.02
C SER A 164 -26.01 -1.87 4.36
N GLY A 165 -26.38 -3.13 4.57
CA GLY A 165 -25.69 -4.28 3.96
C GLY A 165 -25.63 -4.20 2.44
N ASP A 166 -26.72 -3.81 1.77
CA ASP A 166 -26.78 -3.65 0.31
C ASP A 166 -25.78 -2.59 -0.19
N ARG A 167 -25.64 -1.49 0.56
CA ARG A 167 -24.66 -0.46 0.20
C ARG A 167 -23.24 -0.97 0.38
N VAL A 168 -22.96 -1.64 1.49
CA VAL A 168 -21.64 -2.24 1.76
C VAL A 168 -21.26 -3.22 0.65
N GLN A 169 -22.19 -4.10 0.23
CA GLN A 169 -21.93 -5.04 -0.85
C GLN A 169 -21.58 -4.33 -2.17
N LYS A 170 -22.32 -3.29 -2.53
CA LYS A 170 -22.07 -2.51 -3.75
C LYS A 170 -20.69 -1.81 -3.71
N GLU A 171 -20.34 -1.23 -2.59
CA GLU A 171 -19.07 -0.53 -2.39
C GLU A 171 -17.85 -1.48 -2.51
N ILE A 172 -17.98 -2.68 -1.96
CA ILE A 172 -16.95 -3.72 -2.07
C ILE A 172 -16.91 -4.30 -3.48
N ALA A 173 -18.07 -4.65 -4.04
CA ALA A 173 -18.16 -5.24 -5.38
C ALA A 173 -17.55 -4.31 -6.44
N TYR A 174 -17.85 -3.00 -6.37
CA TYR A 174 -17.33 -2.03 -7.33
C TYR A 174 -15.80 -2.11 -7.48
N VAL A 175 -15.07 -2.08 -6.38
CA VAL A 175 -13.59 -2.10 -6.43
C VAL A 175 -13.09 -3.42 -7.00
N TYR A 176 -13.66 -4.56 -6.58
CA TYR A 176 -13.27 -5.85 -7.12
C TYR A 176 -13.61 -5.99 -8.61
N ASP A 177 -14.74 -5.47 -9.07
CA ASP A 177 -15.12 -5.48 -10.48
C ASP A 177 -14.15 -4.64 -11.33
N GLU A 178 -13.71 -3.47 -10.83
CA GLU A 178 -12.69 -2.66 -11.53
C GLU A 178 -11.33 -3.38 -11.58
N LEU A 179 -10.89 -4.01 -10.49
CA LEU A 179 -9.66 -4.77 -10.46
C LEU A 179 -9.72 -5.99 -11.39
N GLU A 180 -10.85 -6.72 -11.41
CA GLU A 180 -11.02 -7.89 -12.27
C GLU A 180 -10.94 -7.56 -13.76
N LYS A 181 -11.39 -6.37 -14.18
CA LYS A 181 -11.28 -5.91 -15.58
C LYS A 181 -9.84 -5.76 -16.04
N VAL A 182 -8.93 -5.34 -15.15
CA VAL A 182 -7.56 -4.93 -15.50
C VAL A 182 -6.52 -6.00 -15.15
N ILE A 183 -6.68 -6.62 -13.98
CA ILE A 183 -5.76 -7.61 -13.40
C ILE A 183 -6.52 -8.88 -12.94
N PRO A 184 -7.21 -9.59 -13.86
CA PRO A 184 -8.13 -10.68 -13.52
C PRO A 184 -7.44 -11.74 -12.65
N GLY A 185 -8.02 -11.96 -11.46
CA GLY A 185 -7.52 -12.95 -10.49
C GLY A 185 -6.16 -12.64 -9.85
N LYS A 186 -5.54 -11.48 -10.13
CA LYS A 186 -4.22 -11.10 -9.60
C LYS A 186 -4.29 -10.08 -8.46
N TYR A 187 -5.44 -9.88 -7.86
CA TYR A 187 -5.63 -9.04 -6.66
C TYR A 187 -5.94 -9.91 -5.44
N VAL A 188 -5.71 -9.38 -4.24
CA VAL A 188 -5.98 -10.10 -3.01
C VAL A 188 -7.44 -9.86 -2.55
N LYS A 189 -8.10 -10.93 -2.08
CA LYS A 189 -9.48 -10.86 -1.57
C LYS A 189 -9.49 -10.44 -0.10
N ILE A 190 -8.81 -9.34 0.18
CA ILE A 190 -8.68 -8.73 1.50
C ILE A 190 -9.26 -7.33 1.45
N ILE A 191 -9.95 -6.94 2.51
CA ILE A 191 -10.54 -5.61 2.68
C ILE A 191 -9.90 -4.95 3.88
N ALA A 192 -9.25 -3.79 3.68
CA ALA A 192 -8.97 -2.88 4.78
C ALA A 192 -10.24 -2.11 5.10
N LEU A 193 -10.64 -2.10 6.38
CA LEU A 193 -11.88 -1.48 6.79
C LEU A 193 -11.70 0.03 6.98
N PRO A 194 -12.37 0.91 6.19
CA PRO A 194 -12.33 2.34 6.44
C PRO A 194 -12.66 2.69 7.89
N PHE A 195 -11.91 3.60 8.50
CA PHE A 195 -12.03 3.98 9.90
C PHE A 195 -11.83 2.83 10.91
N GLY A 196 -11.33 1.65 10.49
CA GLY A 196 -11.32 0.45 11.32
C GLY A 196 -12.72 -0.03 11.71
N SER A 197 -13.76 0.30 10.95
CA SER A 197 -15.17 0.08 11.28
C SER A 197 -15.78 -1.06 10.42
N PRO A 198 -16.55 -2.01 10.99
CA PRO A 198 -16.90 -2.12 12.40
C PRO A 198 -15.73 -2.58 13.27
N TYR A 199 -15.52 -1.89 14.34
CA TYR A 199 -14.48 -2.20 15.29
C TYR A 199 -15.01 -3.21 16.32
N VAL A 200 -14.43 -4.38 16.37
CA VAL A 200 -14.69 -5.40 17.41
C VAL A 200 -13.58 -5.29 18.45
N LYS A 201 -13.95 -4.90 19.67
CA LYS A 201 -13.05 -4.89 20.82
C LYS A 201 -12.82 -6.29 21.34
#